data_aee401cb55f31673f1b298b379f589e6
#
_entry.id   aee401cb55f31673f1b298b379f589e6
#
_cell.length_a   1.000
_cell.length_b   1.000
_cell.length_c   1.000
_cell.angle_alpha   90.00
_cell.angle_beta   90.00
_cell.angle_gamma   90.00
#
_symmetry.space_group_name_H-M   'P 1'
#
loop_
_entity.id
_entity.type
_entity.pdbx_description
1 polymer ?
#
loop_
_entity_poly.entity_id
_entity_poly.type
_entity_poly.pdbx_seq_one_letter_code
_entity_poly.pdbx_strand_id
1 'polypeptide(L)'
;MKIEYINHACLLIKTKDNKKILTDPWLHGPSWGNNLWIFPKSKHTSDYFSDIDYIYMSHGHEDHLHKKSIDWLPEHIKEVPVISPDFGAKYLIDTYKKYGFSNLVMLKDNESIEIDNNIRITMFINHDDHDSSLLLSTDNTNVFFQTDN
;
A
#
# COMPACT_ATOMS: atom_id res chain seq x y z
N MET A 1 5.89 10.60 13.80
CA MET A 1 5.82 9.70 12.63
C MET A 1 7.22 9.22 12.29
N LYS A 2 7.39 7.95 11.94
CA LYS A 2 8.64 7.38 11.42
C LYS A 2 8.33 6.73 10.08
N ILE A 3 9.16 6.99 9.06
CA ILE A 3 9.04 6.41 7.73
C ILE A 3 10.30 5.59 7.48
N GLU A 4 10.12 4.34 7.11
CA GLU A 4 11.18 3.45 6.72
C GLU A 4 11.03 3.08 5.25
N TYR A 5 12.05 3.35 4.47
CA TYR A 5 12.11 2.92 3.08
C TYR A 5 12.50 1.44 3.02
N ILE A 6 11.62 0.64 2.46
CA ILE A 6 11.87 -0.81 2.32
C ILE A 6 12.51 -1.09 0.97
N ASN A 7 11.83 -0.72 -0.11
CA ASN A 7 12.34 -0.76 -1.49
C ASN A 7 11.29 -0.18 -2.46
N HIS A 8 11.66 0.16 -3.68
CA HIS A 8 10.78 0.63 -4.74
C HIS A 8 9.74 1.64 -4.19
N ALA A 9 8.44 1.42 -4.36
CA ALA A 9 7.37 2.21 -3.78
C ALA A 9 6.90 1.69 -2.40
N CYS A 10 7.61 0.73 -1.81
CA CYS A 10 7.26 0.15 -0.52
C CYS A 10 7.88 0.93 0.63
N LEU A 11 7.04 1.57 1.42
CA LEU A 11 7.39 2.23 2.68
C LEU A 11 6.67 1.54 3.84
N LEU A 12 7.31 1.51 5.00
CA LEU A 12 6.67 1.22 6.27
C LEU A 12 6.55 2.53 7.07
N ILE A 13 5.33 3.02 7.21
CA ILE A 13 5.02 4.26 7.93
C ILE A 13 4.49 3.89 9.31
N LYS A 14 5.18 4.34 10.35
CA LYS A 14 4.75 4.18 11.73
C LYS A 14 4.31 5.51 12.30
N THR A 15 3.08 5.58 12.75
CA THR A 15 2.47 6.77 13.34
C THR A 15 2.89 6.96 14.80
N LYS A 16 2.52 8.08 15.43
CA LYS A 16 2.77 8.33 16.86
C LYS A 16 2.01 7.32 17.74
N ASP A 17 0.82 6.92 17.32
CA ASP A 17 -0.04 5.98 18.04
C ASP A 17 0.29 4.51 17.72
N ASN A 18 1.50 4.29 17.18
CA ASN A 18 2.06 2.98 16.80
C ASN A 18 1.31 2.25 15.68
N LYS A 19 0.41 2.92 14.94
CA LYS A 19 -0.19 2.33 13.76
C LYS A 19 0.85 2.19 12.64
N LYS A 20 0.80 1.08 11.92
CA LYS A 20 1.71 0.75 10.83
C LYS A 20 0.95 0.66 9.51
N ILE A 21 1.40 1.45 8.53
CA ILE A 21 0.89 1.45 7.17
C ILE A 21 1.99 0.95 6.26
N LEU A 22 1.72 -0.09 5.50
CA LEU A 22 2.62 -0.62 4.47
C LEU A 22 2.13 -0.16 3.10
N THR A 23 2.99 0.48 2.31
CA THR A 23 2.64 0.91 0.95
C THR A 23 3.18 -0.06 -0.09
N ASP A 24 2.41 -0.32 -1.15
CA ASP A 24 2.80 -1.04 -2.37
C ASP A 24 3.82 -2.17 -2.14
N PRO A 25 3.43 -3.27 -1.48
CA PRO A 25 4.36 -4.24 -0.95
C PRO A 25 4.96 -5.17 -2.01
N TRP A 26 5.94 -4.67 -2.76
CA TRP A 26 6.83 -5.53 -3.54
C TRP A 26 8.05 -5.89 -2.70
N LEU A 27 8.01 -7.01 -1.97
CA LEU A 27 8.95 -7.39 -0.92
C LEU A 27 9.83 -8.57 -1.30
N HIS A 28 9.35 -9.43 -2.21
CA HIS A 28 9.98 -10.70 -2.49
C HIS A 28 9.83 -11.13 -3.95
N GLY A 29 10.95 -11.53 -4.55
CA GLY A 29 10.97 -12.05 -5.93
C GLY A 29 10.91 -10.97 -7.01
N PRO A 30 11.00 -11.37 -8.27
CA PRO A 30 10.92 -10.49 -9.41
C PRO A 30 9.49 -10.18 -9.82
N SER A 31 9.29 -9.05 -10.50
CA SER A 31 8.06 -8.64 -11.18
C SER A 31 8.21 -8.59 -12.71
N TRP A 32 7.14 -8.24 -13.41
CA TRP A 32 7.10 -8.09 -14.87
C TRP A 32 7.72 -9.27 -15.63
N GLY A 33 7.23 -10.48 -15.33
CA GLY A 33 7.72 -11.69 -15.98
C GLY A 33 9.20 -11.98 -15.73
N ASN A 34 9.72 -11.62 -14.56
CA ASN A 34 11.11 -11.71 -14.14
C ASN A 34 12.05 -10.66 -14.76
N ASN A 35 11.54 -9.60 -15.37
CA ASN A 35 12.36 -8.54 -15.97
C ASN A 35 12.85 -7.50 -14.96
N LEU A 36 12.11 -7.30 -13.86
CA LEU A 36 12.47 -6.38 -12.78
C LEU A 36 12.81 -7.13 -11.49
N TRP A 37 13.85 -6.67 -10.81
CA TRP A 37 14.33 -7.23 -9.55
C TRP A 37 14.59 -6.16 -8.52
N ILE A 38 14.25 -6.45 -7.26
CA ILE A 38 14.61 -5.60 -6.12
C ILE A 38 16.11 -5.69 -5.88
N PHE A 39 16.78 -4.54 -5.88
CA PHE A 39 18.20 -4.46 -5.52
C PHE A 39 18.48 -3.21 -4.65
N PRO A 40 19.17 -3.36 -3.51
CA PRO A 40 19.54 -4.62 -2.88
C PRO A 40 18.33 -5.43 -2.42
N LYS A 41 18.49 -6.76 -2.31
CA LYS A 41 17.43 -7.64 -1.78
C LYS A 41 17.07 -7.21 -0.37
N SER A 42 15.78 -7.17 -0.05
CA SER A 42 15.30 -6.87 1.30
C SER A 42 15.94 -7.78 2.34
N LYS A 43 16.33 -7.21 3.48
CA LYS A 43 16.86 -7.93 4.64
C LYS A 43 15.78 -8.41 5.61
N HIS A 44 14.54 -7.93 5.43
CA HIS A 44 13.43 -8.26 6.31
C HIS A 44 12.90 -9.67 6.03
N THR A 45 12.44 -10.32 7.10
CA THR A 45 11.63 -11.54 7.02
C THR A 45 10.15 -11.20 6.95
N SER A 46 9.29 -12.14 6.58
CA SER A 46 7.84 -11.93 6.55
C SER A 46 7.30 -11.51 7.92
N ASP A 47 7.83 -12.07 9.00
CA ASP A 47 7.42 -11.76 10.38
C ASP A 47 7.66 -10.30 10.77
N TYR A 48 8.58 -9.61 10.11
CA TYR A 48 8.81 -8.18 10.32
C TYR A 48 7.57 -7.34 10.03
N PHE A 49 6.70 -7.83 9.16
CA PHE A 49 5.46 -7.18 8.72
C PHE A 49 4.21 -7.77 9.40
N SER A 50 4.37 -8.58 10.46
CA SER A 50 3.24 -9.26 11.11
C SER A 50 2.27 -8.35 11.85
N ASP A 51 2.66 -7.14 12.20
CA ASP A 51 1.85 -6.19 12.97
C ASP A 51 1.46 -4.94 12.13
N ILE A 52 1.25 -5.12 10.82
CA ILE A 52 0.69 -4.09 9.94
C ILE A 52 -0.78 -3.88 10.27
N ASP A 53 -1.19 -2.61 10.41
CA ASP A 53 -2.59 -2.22 10.64
C ASP A 53 -3.34 -1.89 9.35
N TYR A 54 -2.64 -1.35 8.34
CA TYR A 54 -3.20 -0.92 7.06
C TYR A 54 -2.23 -1.19 5.92
N ILE A 55 -2.79 -1.48 4.74
CA ILE A 55 -2.03 -1.51 3.49
C ILE A 55 -2.56 -0.41 2.58
N TYR A 56 -1.68 0.36 1.97
CA TYR A 56 -2.01 1.23 0.84
C TYR A 56 -1.52 0.59 -0.44
N MET A 57 -2.41 0.54 -1.44
CA MET A 57 -2.12 0.09 -2.79
C MET A 57 -2.43 1.22 -3.76
N SER A 58 -1.43 1.76 -4.42
CA SER A 58 -1.58 2.90 -5.33
C SER A 58 -2.31 2.55 -6.62
N HIS A 59 -1.97 1.40 -7.20
CA HIS A 59 -2.55 0.92 -8.46
C HIS A 59 -2.27 -0.58 -8.69
N GLY A 60 -2.61 -1.07 -9.88
CA GLY A 60 -2.64 -2.50 -10.19
C GLY A 60 -1.41 -3.06 -10.91
N HIS A 61 -0.32 -2.30 -11.09
CA HIS A 61 0.90 -2.80 -11.72
C HIS A 61 1.58 -3.86 -10.85
N GLU A 62 2.29 -4.80 -11.49
CA GLU A 62 2.86 -5.97 -10.81
C GLU A 62 3.94 -5.62 -9.79
N ASP A 63 4.64 -4.50 -9.94
CA ASP A 63 5.66 -4.00 -9.01
C ASP A 63 5.10 -3.19 -7.83
N HIS A 64 3.78 -2.99 -7.78
CA HIS A 64 3.04 -2.39 -6.66
C HIS A 64 2.09 -3.42 -6.04
N LEU A 65 1.18 -3.99 -6.81
CA LEU A 65 0.28 -5.07 -6.39
C LEU A 65 0.94 -6.43 -6.67
N HIS A 66 1.95 -6.78 -5.89
CA HIS A 66 2.81 -7.92 -6.16
C HIS A 66 2.34 -9.21 -5.48
N LYS A 67 1.74 -10.11 -6.25
CA LYS A 67 1.13 -11.36 -5.75
C LYS A 67 2.10 -12.22 -4.92
N LYS A 68 3.36 -12.39 -5.37
CA LYS A 68 4.35 -13.21 -4.66
C LYS A 68 4.71 -12.61 -3.29
N SER A 69 4.75 -11.28 -3.17
CA SER A 69 4.97 -10.60 -1.89
C SER A 69 3.78 -10.74 -0.96
N ILE A 70 2.56 -10.62 -1.49
CA ILE A 70 1.33 -10.81 -0.71
C ILE A 70 1.25 -12.24 -0.16
N ASP A 71 1.60 -13.24 -0.97
CA ASP A 71 1.64 -14.63 -0.51
C ASP A 71 2.77 -14.93 0.47
N TRP A 72 3.83 -14.12 0.44
CA TRP A 72 4.96 -14.25 1.36
C TRP A 72 4.70 -13.59 2.72
N LEU A 73 3.80 -12.61 2.80
CA LEU A 73 3.38 -11.99 4.05
C LEU A 73 2.61 -12.99 4.93
N PRO A 74 2.57 -12.79 6.26
CA PRO A 74 1.73 -13.60 7.15
C PRO A 74 0.26 -13.58 6.72
N GLU A 75 -0.42 -14.73 6.79
CA GLU A 75 -1.78 -14.90 6.24
C GLU A 75 -2.79 -13.89 6.79
N HIS A 76 -2.72 -13.56 8.09
CA HIS A 76 -3.63 -12.61 8.71
C HIS A 76 -3.51 -11.17 8.15
N ILE A 77 -2.42 -10.84 7.44
CA ILE A 77 -2.26 -9.52 6.78
C ILE A 77 -3.31 -9.33 5.68
N LYS A 78 -3.88 -10.38 5.14
CA LYS A 78 -4.98 -10.30 4.17
C LYS A 78 -6.31 -9.81 4.76
N GLU A 79 -6.42 -9.81 6.09
CA GLU A 79 -7.60 -9.32 6.82
C GLU A 79 -7.52 -7.83 7.17
N VAL A 80 -6.33 -7.22 7.11
CA VAL A 80 -6.19 -5.80 7.40
C VAL A 80 -6.83 -4.95 6.30
N PRO A 81 -7.30 -3.72 6.62
CA PRO A 81 -7.86 -2.82 5.63
C PRO A 81 -6.85 -2.48 4.53
N VAL A 82 -7.24 -2.67 3.28
CA VAL A 82 -6.51 -2.22 2.09
C VAL A 82 -7.13 -0.92 1.61
N ILE A 83 -6.40 0.17 1.74
CA ILE A 83 -6.78 1.50 1.26
C ILE A 83 -6.29 1.63 -0.17
N SER A 84 -7.18 1.89 -1.11
CA SER A 84 -6.86 1.92 -2.53
C SER A 84 -7.76 2.90 -3.29
N PRO A 85 -7.32 3.44 -4.44
CA PRO A 85 -8.14 4.30 -5.26
C PRO A 85 -9.33 3.57 -5.87
N ASP A 86 -10.47 4.27 -5.95
CA ASP A 86 -11.63 3.83 -6.72
C ASP A 86 -11.56 4.43 -8.13
N PHE A 87 -10.93 3.73 -9.05
CA PHE A 87 -10.90 4.11 -10.47
C PHE A 87 -12.24 3.88 -11.19
N GLY A 88 -13.29 3.43 -10.50
CA GLY A 88 -14.55 2.99 -11.12
C GLY A 88 -14.43 1.65 -11.88
N ALA A 89 -13.28 1.00 -11.81
CA ALA A 89 -12.99 -0.23 -12.54
C ALA A 89 -13.05 -1.45 -11.62
N LYS A 90 -13.94 -2.37 -11.90
CA LYS A 90 -14.15 -3.57 -11.08
C LYS A 90 -12.95 -4.50 -11.04
N TYR A 91 -12.08 -4.48 -12.05
CA TYR A 91 -10.95 -5.40 -12.16
C TYR A 91 -10.00 -5.36 -10.97
N LEU A 92 -9.77 -4.16 -10.39
CA LEU A 92 -8.86 -4.00 -9.25
C LEU A 92 -9.43 -4.66 -7.99
N ILE A 93 -10.73 -4.43 -7.73
CA ILE A 93 -11.44 -5.08 -6.63
C ILE A 93 -11.43 -6.61 -6.77
N ASP A 94 -11.70 -7.11 -7.98
CA ASP A 94 -11.69 -8.55 -8.25
C ASP A 94 -10.28 -9.14 -8.07
N THR A 95 -9.24 -8.39 -8.42
CA THR A 95 -7.84 -8.79 -8.21
C THR A 95 -7.50 -8.85 -6.71
N TYR A 96 -7.88 -7.86 -5.92
CA TYR A 96 -7.67 -7.90 -4.47
C TYR A 96 -8.35 -9.11 -3.83
N LYS A 97 -9.61 -9.36 -4.17
CA LYS A 97 -10.34 -10.54 -3.69
C LYS A 97 -9.68 -11.85 -4.10
N LYS A 98 -9.21 -11.95 -5.35
CA LYS A 98 -8.45 -13.10 -5.86
C LYS A 98 -7.14 -13.31 -5.09
N TYR A 99 -6.52 -12.24 -4.57
CA TYR A 99 -5.30 -12.30 -3.76
C TYR A 99 -5.57 -12.59 -2.28
N GLY A 100 -6.86 -12.67 -1.90
CA GLY A 100 -7.31 -13.05 -0.56
C GLY A 100 -7.66 -11.89 0.34
N PHE A 101 -7.57 -10.64 -0.12
CA PHE A 101 -8.00 -9.49 0.68
C PHE A 101 -9.51 -9.43 0.81
N SER A 102 -10.00 -9.26 2.04
CA SER A 102 -11.43 -9.20 2.37
C SER A 102 -11.91 -7.81 2.79
N ASN A 103 -11.01 -6.97 3.26
CA ASN A 103 -11.34 -5.67 3.81
C ASN A 103 -10.79 -4.55 2.89
N LEU A 104 -11.64 -4.05 2.00
CA LEU A 104 -11.26 -3.05 0.98
C LEU A 104 -11.88 -1.70 1.30
N VAL A 105 -11.05 -0.67 1.40
CA VAL A 105 -11.43 0.73 1.58
C VAL A 105 -11.08 1.47 0.30
N MET A 106 -12.07 1.58 -0.60
CA MET A 106 -11.90 2.22 -1.91
C MET A 106 -12.23 3.71 -1.79
N LEU A 107 -11.28 4.58 -2.12
CA LEU A 107 -11.43 6.03 -2.02
C LEU A 107 -11.48 6.67 -3.42
N LYS A 108 -12.40 7.61 -3.58
CA LYS A 108 -12.50 8.46 -4.78
C LYS A 108 -11.42 9.55 -4.77
N ASP A 109 -11.27 10.20 -5.91
CA ASP A 109 -10.39 11.36 -6.00
C ASP A 109 -10.81 12.46 -5.00
N ASN A 110 -9.81 13.02 -4.31
CA ASN A 110 -9.96 13.99 -3.22
C ASN A 110 -10.78 13.49 -2.00
N GLU A 111 -11.11 12.20 -1.93
CA GLU A 111 -11.78 11.65 -0.76
C GLU A 111 -10.77 11.42 0.37
N SER A 112 -11.24 11.68 1.61
CA SER A 112 -10.44 11.52 2.82
C SER A 112 -11.13 10.61 3.80
N ILE A 113 -10.32 9.79 4.50
CA ILE A 113 -10.74 9.02 5.67
C ILE A 113 -9.86 9.32 6.86
N GLU A 114 -10.41 9.18 8.05
CA GLU A 114 -9.64 9.15 9.29
C GLU A 114 -9.43 7.69 9.70
N ILE A 115 -8.17 7.29 9.80
CA ILE A 115 -7.80 5.91 10.15
C ILE A 115 -7.44 5.76 11.62
N ASP A 116 -7.23 6.89 12.30
CA ASP A 116 -7.02 6.99 13.74
C ASP A 116 -7.32 8.43 14.17
N ASN A 117 -7.46 8.70 15.46
CA ASN A 117 -7.88 9.99 16.02
C ASN A 117 -7.09 11.21 15.51
N ASN A 118 -5.88 11.00 14.97
CA ASN A 118 -4.99 12.07 14.51
C ASN A 118 -4.40 11.80 13.11
N ILE A 119 -4.96 10.85 12.34
CA ILE A 119 -4.41 10.50 11.03
C ILE A 119 -5.51 10.51 10.00
N ARG A 120 -5.36 11.44 9.06
CA ARG A 120 -6.21 11.55 7.87
C ARG A 120 -5.43 11.08 6.65
N ILE A 121 -6.05 10.25 5.86
CA ILE A 121 -5.56 9.85 4.53
C ILE A 121 -6.45 10.52 3.49
N THR A 122 -5.84 11.24 2.56
CA THR A 122 -6.53 11.80 1.38
C THR A 122 -5.97 11.15 0.12
N MET A 123 -6.86 10.66 -0.73
CA MET A 123 -6.52 10.04 -2.01
C MET A 123 -6.52 11.09 -3.12
N PHE A 124 -5.52 11.03 -4.01
CA PHE A 124 -5.49 11.78 -5.27
C PHE A 124 -5.32 10.80 -6.41
N ILE A 125 -6.25 10.83 -7.37
CA ILE A 125 -6.29 9.87 -8.47
C ILE A 125 -5.87 10.55 -9.77
N ASN A 126 -4.87 9.96 -10.45
CA ASN A 126 -4.58 10.24 -11.85
C ASN A 126 -5.38 9.24 -12.71
N HIS A 127 -6.48 9.70 -13.27
CA HIS A 127 -7.37 8.83 -14.06
C HIS A 127 -6.76 8.42 -15.41
N ASP A 128 -5.89 9.25 -15.99
CA ASP A 128 -5.29 8.97 -17.28
C ASP A 128 -4.31 7.79 -17.22
N ASP A 129 -3.52 7.72 -16.15
CA ASP A 129 -2.52 6.67 -15.93
C ASP A 129 -3.00 5.53 -15.02
N HIS A 130 -4.23 5.63 -14.49
CA HIS A 130 -4.76 4.68 -13.50
C HIS A 130 -3.84 4.49 -12.30
N ASP A 131 -3.27 5.59 -11.81
CA ASP A 131 -2.40 5.62 -10.64
C ASP A 131 -2.95 6.58 -9.58
N SER A 132 -2.40 6.52 -8.37
CA SER A 132 -2.81 7.39 -7.28
C SER A 132 -1.66 7.82 -6.40
N SER A 133 -1.86 8.95 -5.75
CA SER A 133 -0.99 9.47 -4.70
C SER A 133 -1.77 9.58 -3.40
N LEU A 134 -1.05 9.53 -2.29
CA LEU A 134 -1.63 9.57 -0.95
C LEU A 134 -1.05 10.75 -0.17
N LEU A 135 -1.92 11.56 0.43
CA LEU A 135 -1.54 12.51 1.46
C LEU A 135 -1.91 11.96 2.82
N LEU A 136 -0.91 11.71 3.64
CA LEU A 136 -1.08 11.33 5.04
C LEU A 136 -0.85 12.56 5.90
N SER A 137 -1.89 13.02 6.58
CA SER A 137 -1.89 14.21 7.43
C SER A 137 -2.07 13.85 8.89
N THR A 138 -1.27 14.49 9.74
CA THR A 138 -1.42 14.51 11.20
C THR A 138 -1.47 15.96 11.67
N ASP A 139 -1.71 16.22 12.97
CA ASP A 139 -1.76 17.57 13.51
C ASP A 139 -0.55 18.44 13.16
N ASN A 140 0.63 17.83 13.02
CA ASN A 140 1.91 18.56 12.88
C ASN A 140 2.76 18.10 11.68
N THR A 141 2.30 17.16 10.88
CA THR A 141 3.12 16.59 9.81
C THR A 141 2.24 16.12 8.66
N ASN A 142 2.62 16.50 7.46
CA ASN A 142 2.04 15.99 6.23
C ASN A 142 3.12 15.20 5.47
N VAL A 143 2.73 14.04 4.97
CA VAL A 143 3.56 13.22 4.09
C VAL A 143 2.79 12.99 2.81
N PHE A 144 3.31 13.48 1.71
CA PHE A 144 2.78 13.20 0.39
C PHE A 144 3.58 12.05 -0.21
N PHE A 145 2.89 10.95 -0.45
CA PHE A 145 3.46 9.77 -1.09
C PHE A 145 2.97 9.73 -2.54
N GLN A 146 3.87 10.05 -3.44
CA GLN A 146 3.66 9.98 -4.88
C GLN A 146 4.29 8.68 -5.40
N THR A 147 3.57 7.97 -6.25
CA THR A 147 4.03 6.74 -6.91
C THR A 147 4.55 7.04 -8.31
N ASP A 148 3.99 6.43 -9.35
CA ASP A 148 4.49 6.55 -10.73
C ASP A 148 4.05 7.83 -11.47
N ASN A 149 3.31 8.70 -10.81
CA ASN A 149 2.82 9.96 -11.37
C ASN A 149 3.90 11.02 -11.57
#